data_aa5efe860ab88c9dc624941609ab8ce8
#
_entry.id   aa5efe860ab88c9dc624941609ab8ce8
#
_cell.length_a   1.000
_cell.length_b   1.000
_cell.length_c   1.000
_cell.angle_alpha   90.00
_cell.angle_beta   90.00
_cell.angle_gamma   90.00
#
_symmetry.space_group_name_H-M   'P 1'
#
loop_
_entity.id
_entity.type
_entity.pdbx_description
1 polymer ?
#
loop_
_entity_poly.entity_id
_entity_poly.type
_entity_poly.pdbx_seq_one_letter_code
_entity_poly.pdbx_strand_id
1 'polypeptide(L)' 'MAKVYVSLIRKGLMTLDEIKNESIRKEVEKILAGE' A
#
# COMPACT_ATOMS: atom_id res chain seq x y z
N MET A 1 8.10 5.52 -3.10
CA MET A 1 8.08 4.05 -3.00
C MET A 1 6.73 3.52 -2.62
N ALA A 2 6.11 4.08 -1.57
CA ALA A 2 4.77 3.63 -1.20
C ALA A 2 3.72 3.88 -2.28
N LYS A 3 3.92 4.86 -3.12
CA LYS A 3 2.97 5.18 -4.18
C LYS A 3 2.79 4.05 -5.18
N VAL A 4 3.85 3.31 -5.45
CA VAL A 4 3.77 2.17 -6.37
C VAL A 4 2.85 1.11 -5.78
N TYR A 5 3.02 0.83 -4.50
CA TYR A 5 2.17 -0.14 -3.82
C TYR A 5 0.71 0.31 -3.78
N VAL A 6 0.50 1.60 -3.51
CA VAL A 6 -0.85 2.16 -3.49
C VAL A 6 -1.53 1.95 -4.84
N SER A 7 -0.82 2.25 -5.93
CA SER A 7 -1.34 2.05 -7.28
C SER A 7 -1.74 0.59 -7.51
N LEU A 8 -0.85 -0.32 -7.14
CA LEU A 8 -1.10 -1.75 -7.34
C LEU A 8 -2.31 -2.23 -6.54
N ILE A 9 -2.43 -1.76 -5.31
CA ILE A 9 -3.55 -2.13 -4.45
C ILE A 9 -4.86 -1.59 -5.02
N ARG A 10 -4.86 -0.36 -5.49
CA ARG A 10 -6.07 0.24 -6.05
C ARG A 10 -6.52 -0.46 -7.31
N LYS A 11 -5.57 -0.98 -8.08
CA LYS A 11 -5.89 -1.73 -9.29
C LYS A 11 -6.27 -3.18 -9.01
N GLY A 12 -6.18 -3.59 -7.75
CA GLY A 12 -6.50 -4.95 -7.37
C GLY A 12 -5.42 -5.96 -7.73
N LEU A 13 -4.20 -5.47 -7.99
CA LEU A 13 -3.09 -6.33 -8.38
C LEU A 13 -2.31 -6.87 -7.19
N MET A 14 -2.49 -6.27 -6.00
CA MET A 14 -1.87 -6.77 -4.78
C MET A 14 -2.70 -6.33 -3.57
N THR A 15 -2.40 -6.93 -2.42
CA THR A 15 -3.09 -6.61 -1.17
C THR A 15 -2.06 -6.13 -0.14
N LEU A 16 -2.55 -5.50 0.92
CA LEU A 16 -1.67 -5.03 2.00
C LEU A 16 -0.91 -6.19 2.65
N ASP A 17 -1.53 -7.35 2.73
CA ASP A 17 -0.88 -8.51 3.31
C ASP A 17 0.37 -8.96 2.57
N GLU A 18 0.48 -8.61 1.30
CA GLU A 18 1.63 -8.98 0.50
C GLU A 18 2.83 -8.10 0.79
N ILE A 19 2.62 -6.96 1.45
CA ILE A 19 3.71 -6.07 1.83
C ILE A 19 4.32 -6.58 3.13
N LYS A 20 5.52 -7.14 3.03
CA LYS A 20 6.18 -7.74 4.19
C LYS A 20 6.85 -6.72 5.11
N ASN A 21 7.18 -5.56 4.57
CA ASN A 21 7.80 -4.49 5.35
C ASN A 21 6.72 -3.69 6.07
N GLU A 22 6.72 -3.75 7.39
CA GLU A 22 5.70 -3.08 8.20
C GLU A 22 5.70 -1.56 8.02
N SER A 23 6.88 -0.98 7.88
CA SER A 23 6.99 0.47 7.71
C SER A 23 6.31 0.91 6.42
N ILE A 24 6.59 0.19 5.34
CA ILE A 24 6.00 0.50 4.05
C ILE A 24 4.50 0.24 4.08
N ARG A 25 4.09 -0.85 4.72
CA ARG A 25 2.68 -1.18 4.82
C ARG A 25 1.90 -0.08 5.55
N LYS A 26 2.45 0.43 6.64
CA LYS A 26 1.82 1.50 7.39
C LYS A 26 1.71 2.78 6.58
N GLU A 27 2.74 3.07 5.79
CA GLU A 27 2.71 4.23 4.92
C GLU A 27 1.62 4.09 3.86
N VAL A 28 1.51 2.91 3.28
CA VAL A 28 0.48 2.64 2.28
C VAL A 28 -0.90 2.79 2.87
N GLU A 29 -1.11 2.23 4.07
CA GLU A 29 -2.38 2.36 4.77
C GLU A 29 -2.73 3.82 5.01
N LYS A 30 -1.74 4.61 5.40
CA LYS A 30 -1.95 6.02 5.67
C LYS A 30 -2.34 6.78 4.42
N ILE A 31 -1.68 6.49 3.32
CA ILE A 31 -1.98 7.14 2.05
C ILE A 31 -3.39 6.77 1.59
N LEU A 32 -3.73 5.50 1.68
CA LEU A 32 -5.06 5.04 1.28
C LEU A 32 -6.16 5.66 2.15
N ALA A 33 -5.90 5.79 3.45
CA ALA A 33 -6.86 6.38 4.36
C ALA A 33 -6.99 7.89 4.15
N GLY A 34 -5.92 8.53 3.70
CA GLY A 34 -5.91 9.97 3.49
C GLY A 34 -6.50 10.41 2.16
N GLU A 35 -6.78 9.47 1.31
CA GLU A 35 -7.41 9.79 0.02
C GLU A 35 -8.91 9.88 0.16
#